data_e134316a299f8d92babfec275186a215
#
_entry.id   e134316a299f8d92babfec275186a215
#
_cell.length_a   1.000
_cell.length_b   1.000
_cell.length_c   1.000
_cell.angle_alpha   90.00
_cell.angle_beta   90.00
_cell.angle_gamma   90.00
#
_symmetry.space_group_name_H-M   'P 1'
#
loop_
_entity.id
_entity.type
_entity.pdbx_description
1 polymer ?
#
loop_
_entity_poly.entity_id
_entity_poly.type
_entity_poly.pdbx_seq_one_letter_code
_entity_poly.pdbx_strand_id
1 'polypeptide(L)'
;MITQMKKYTFLVFHRDYEPFLTQLRDLGVVHITQKAAGLIEDDEQLQAALQHEDELRRLLKQGAPDQLIAERANIEQSIADAQIAAQQAAVWGEFEPARIQALKDAGYTLRFFSCSTSSFQEEWGIKVSEKEGKTYFVNLDNSISRNIDNSELLDKATEIPQPEKSATQYMQDVEHLKGLLAAANARIEAWQLANIDKLQAELKEARQNIDWQRVTLSTDKLAEGSLCLFEGFCPIDKEPELNAMLAAAEVYYEETDPVAEDATPIKLHNNRFAKLFEVFTGMYGWPTYGEFDPTPILAPFYLLFFAMCMGDAGYGLVLIAFGLLTHYKKVNIEMFEGLGPIIATLGVGTTIVGLFLGTFFGMPLLEASWYPEALKHLIISGNVMGFDAQMVLAIGIGVFHICLAMVVKALCFTKRFGFAEALSVWGWVLLIVGGLIVLSVSALLNLPSQVTKWIIIAIASVSALAIYIFNKPGRNPLLNIGAGLWDTYNMATGLLGDVLSYVRLYALGLAGGMLGGAFNSIALMVLGENPTWQWLPFLLILLFGHVLNILMSALGAFVHPLRLTFVEYFKNSGYEGKGQIYQPFKK
;
A
#
# COMPACT_ATOMS: atom_id res chain seq x y z
N MET A 1 -12.14 -20.27 -4.66
CA MET A 1 -12.99 -20.77 -5.77
C MET A 1 -14.03 -19.71 -6.10
N ILE A 2 -14.35 -19.53 -7.39
CA ILE A 2 -15.41 -18.63 -7.83
C ILE A 2 -16.75 -19.34 -7.69
N THR A 3 -17.70 -18.72 -6.99
CA THR A 3 -19.07 -19.23 -6.85
C THR A 3 -19.80 -19.10 -8.17
N GLN A 4 -20.56 -20.11 -8.57
CA GLN A 4 -21.37 -20.05 -9.78
C GLN A 4 -22.52 -19.05 -9.60
N MET A 5 -22.80 -18.30 -10.66
CA MET A 5 -23.84 -17.28 -10.71
C MET A 5 -24.93 -17.69 -11.67
N LYS A 6 -26.15 -17.23 -11.42
CA LYS A 6 -27.29 -17.27 -12.34
C LYS A 6 -27.64 -15.86 -12.75
N LYS A 7 -27.96 -15.67 -14.02
CA LYS A 7 -28.44 -14.40 -14.57
C LYS A 7 -29.96 -14.38 -14.54
N TYR A 8 -30.51 -13.31 -14.00
CA TYR A 8 -31.94 -13.06 -13.96
C TYR A 8 -32.25 -11.80 -14.76
N THR A 9 -33.18 -11.89 -15.67
CA THR A 9 -33.74 -10.76 -16.42
C THR A 9 -35.13 -10.51 -15.88
N PHE A 10 -35.36 -9.35 -15.29
CA PHE A 10 -36.63 -8.98 -14.68
C PHE A 10 -37.41 -8.03 -15.61
N LEU A 11 -38.68 -8.33 -15.82
CA LEU A 11 -39.60 -7.46 -16.53
C LEU A 11 -40.76 -7.10 -15.59
N VAL A 12 -40.83 -5.84 -15.19
CA VAL A 12 -41.74 -5.36 -14.15
C VAL A 12 -42.56 -4.20 -14.66
N PHE A 13 -43.86 -4.15 -14.33
CA PHE A 13 -44.66 -2.96 -14.62
C PHE A 13 -44.15 -1.74 -13.82
N HIS A 14 -44.16 -0.58 -14.47
CA HIS A 14 -43.67 0.66 -13.84
C HIS A 14 -44.31 0.96 -12.47
N ARG A 15 -45.59 0.64 -12.30
CA ARG A 15 -46.32 0.80 -11.06
C ARG A 15 -45.76 -0.06 -9.91
N ASP A 16 -45.28 -1.27 -10.21
CA ASP A 16 -44.85 -2.25 -9.22
C ASP A 16 -43.31 -2.27 -9.06
N TYR A 17 -42.61 -1.43 -9.84
CA TYR A 17 -41.14 -1.40 -9.92
C TYR A 17 -40.49 -1.00 -8.59
N GLU A 18 -40.88 0.12 -7.98
CA GLU A 18 -40.29 0.58 -6.70
C GLU A 18 -40.54 -0.38 -5.53
N PRO A 19 -41.78 -0.93 -5.34
CA PRO A 19 -42.03 -1.96 -4.34
C PRO A 19 -41.18 -3.22 -4.57
N PHE A 20 -41.01 -3.66 -5.82
CA PHE A 20 -40.21 -4.81 -6.16
C PHE A 20 -38.72 -4.57 -5.90
N LEU A 21 -38.16 -3.43 -6.30
CA LEU A 21 -36.78 -3.05 -5.97
C LEU A 21 -36.54 -3.00 -4.47
N THR A 22 -37.51 -2.51 -3.70
CA THR A 22 -37.42 -2.48 -2.24
C THR A 22 -37.33 -3.90 -1.66
N GLN A 23 -38.14 -4.82 -2.15
CA GLN A 23 -38.08 -6.23 -1.74
C GLN A 23 -36.75 -6.88 -2.11
N LEU A 24 -36.21 -6.64 -3.33
CA LEU A 24 -34.89 -7.11 -3.74
C LEU A 24 -33.76 -6.56 -2.86
N ARG A 25 -33.86 -5.28 -2.51
CA ARG A 25 -32.89 -4.63 -1.62
C ARG A 25 -32.93 -5.21 -0.20
N ASP A 26 -34.13 -5.47 0.32
CA ASP A 26 -34.31 -6.04 1.64
C ASP A 26 -33.82 -7.50 1.71
N LEU A 27 -33.99 -8.25 0.63
CA LEU A 27 -33.41 -9.59 0.47
C LEU A 27 -31.88 -9.55 0.35
N GLY A 28 -31.32 -8.58 -0.35
CA GLY A 28 -29.88 -8.32 -0.43
C GLY A 28 -29.04 -9.43 -1.07
N VAL A 29 -29.58 -10.14 -2.06
CA VAL A 29 -28.88 -11.28 -2.70
C VAL A 29 -28.62 -11.08 -4.19
N VAL A 30 -29.18 -10.07 -4.82
CA VAL A 30 -29.02 -9.82 -6.26
C VAL A 30 -28.02 -8.68 -6.49
N HIS A 31 -27.04 -8.92 -7.35
CA HIS A 31 -26.20 -7.86 -7.92
C HIS A 31 -26.86 -7.37 -9.20
N ILE A 32 -27.33 -6.14 -9.21
CA ILE A 32 -27.99 -5.55 -10.36
C ILE A 32 -26.94 -4.97 -11.32
N THR A 33 -27.04 -5.29 -12.59
CA THR A 33 -26.13 -4.77 -13.62
C THR A 33 -26.35 -3.28 -13.79
N GLN A 34 -25.29 -2.50 -13.62
CA GLN A 34 -25.33 -1.05 -13.80
C GLN A 34 -24.80 -0.68 -15.20
N LYS A 35 -25.42 0.30 -15.84
CA LYS A 35 -24.89 0.90 -17.07
C LYS A 35 -23.55 1.56 -16.79
N ALA A 36 -22.72 1.67 -17.85
CA ALA A 36 -21.44 2.36 -17.73
C ALA A 36 -21.60 3.77 -17.13
N ALA A 37 -20.72 4.14 -16.20
CA ALA A 37 -20.79 5.39 -15.45
C ALA A 37 -21.00 6.61 -16.37
N GLY A 38 -20.28 6.70 -17.49
CA GLY A 38 -20.41 7.79 -18.46
C GLY A 38 -21.77 7.94 -19.17
N LEU A 39 -22.73 7.01 -18.95
CA LEU A 39 -24.08 7.12 -19.47
C LEU A 39 -25.09 7.64 -18.45
N ILE A 40 -24.74 7.65 -17.17
CA ILE A 40 -25.63 8.03 -16.06
C ILE A 40 -25.09 9.19 -15.22
N GLU A 41 -23.83 9.59 -15.45
CA GLU A 41 -23.17 10.67 -14.68
C GLU A 41 -23.74 12.07 -14.93
N ASP A 42 -24.50 12.28 -16.01
CA ASP A 42 -25.12 13.57 -16.33
C ASP A 42 -26.43 13.84 -15.54
N ASP A 43 -26.87 12.88 -14.71
CA ASP A 43 -28.06 13.06 -13.89
C ASP A 43 -27.80 13.97 -12.70
N GLU A 44 -28.54 15.05 -12.59
CA GLU A 44 -28.36 16.07 -11.54
C GLU A 44 -28.56 15.51 -10.12
N GLN A 45 -29.48 14.55 -9.95
CA GLN A 45 -29.77 13.96 -8.63
C GLN A 45 -28.63 13.03 -8.20
N LEU A 46 -28.08 12.25 -9.13
CA LEU A 46 -26.94 11.39 -8.86
C LEU A 46 -25.70 12.22 -8.54
N GLN A 47 -25.45 13.31 -9.28
CA GLN A 47 -24.33 14.20 -9.00
C GLN A 47 -24.46 14.87 -7.62
N ALA A 48 -25.64 15.33 -7.25
CA ALA A 48 -25.89 15.90 -5.93
C ALA A 48 -25.65 14.87 -4.80
N ALA A 49 -26.07 13.63 -5.01
CA ALA A 49 -25.83 12.54 -4.05
C ALA A 49 -24.35 12.19 -3.92
N LEU A 50 -23.61 12.18 -5.02
CA LEU A 50 -22.15 11.95 -5.03
C LEU A 50 -21.41 13.09 -4.32
N GLN A 51 -21.77 14.34 -4.57
CA GLN A 51 -21.20 15.49 -3.87
C GLN A 51 -21.44 15.41 -2.36
N HIS A 52 -22.65 15.03 -1.97
CA HIS A 52 -22.97 14.85 -0.55
C HIS A 52 -22.15 13.73 0.10
N GLU A 53 -21.96 12.60 -0.58
CA GLU A 53 -21.07 11.52 -0.10
C GLU A 53 -19.64 12.02 0.07
N ASP A 54 -19.10 12.78 -0.88
CA ASP A 54 -17.75 13.32 -0.82
C ASP A 54 -17.59 14.34 0.33
N GLU A 55 -18.59 15.16 0.59
CA GLU A 55 -18.61 16.07 1.76
C GLU A 55 -18.57 15.29 3.08
N LEU A 56 -19.39 14.25 3.22
CA LEU A 56 -19.41 13.39 4.41
C LEU A 56 -18.08 12.65 4.60
N ARG A 57 -17.49 12.12 3.53
CA ARG A 57 -16.15 11.51 3.57
C ARG A 57 -15.08 12.51 3.99
N ARG A 58 -15.15 13.73 3.47
CA ARG A 58 -14.22 14.80 3.82
C ARG A 58 -14.32 15.14 5.30
N LEU A 59 -15.53 15.33 5.83
CA LEU A 59 -15.76 15.61 7.25
C LEU A 59 -15.26 14.50 8.16
N LEU A 60 -15.50 13.23 7.79
CA LEU A 60 -14.98 12.08 8.52
C LEU A 60 -13.45 12.00 8.51
N LYS A 61 -12.82 12.30 7.37
CA LYS A 61 -11.36 12.29 7.22
C LYS A 61 -10.69 13.44 7.97
N GLN A 62 -11.28 14.63 7.94
CA GLN A 62 -10.78 15.82 8.64
C GLN A 62 -11.06 15.78 10.14
N GLY A 63 -12.10 15.05 10.52
CA GLY A 63 -12.54 14.90 11.91
C GLY A 63 -13.22 16.13 12.51
N ALA A 64 -13.41 17.23 11.75
CA ALA A 64 -14.11 18.42 12.19
C ALA A 64 -14.52 19.31 10.99
N PRO A 65 -15.48 20.22 11.16
CA PRO A 65 -15.83 21.23 10.16
C PRO A 65 -14.65 22.13 9.82
N ASP A 66 -14.60 22.60 8.56
CA ASP A 66 -13.55 23.48 8.04
C ASP A 66 -13.29 24.70 8.93
N GLN A 67 -14.33 25.24 9.56
CA GLN A 67 -14.22 26.40 10.45
C GLN A 67 -13.34 26.11 11.68
N LEU A 68 -13.53 24.96 12.33
CA LEU A 68 -12.72 24.58 13.50
C LEU A 68 -11.28 24.27 13.14
N ILE A 69 -11.07 23.67 11.96
CA ILE A 69 -9.73 23.36 11.43
C ILE A 69 -9.00 24.67 11.08
N ALA A 70 -9.68 25.60 10.42
CA ALA A 70 -9.12 26.91 10.08
C ALA A 70 -8.78 27.72 11.34
N GLU A 71 -9.65 27.70 12.37
CA GLU A 71 -9.36 28.33 13.66
C GLU A 71 -8.10 27.76 14.30
N ARG A 72 -7.96 26.42 14.35
CA ARG A 72 -6.75 25.77 14.85
C ARG A 72 -5.50 26.17 14.07
N ALA A 73 -5.57 26.12 12.72
CA ALA A 73 -4.45 26.49 11.85
C ALA A 73 -4.02 27.96 12.05
N ASN A 74 -4.96 28.87 12.21
CA ASN A 74 -4.67 30.28 12.48
C ASN A 74 -3.98 30.48 13.84
N ILE A 75 -4.41 29.72 14.87
CA ILE A 75 -3.75 29.77 16.18
C ILE A 75 -2.32 29.20 16.09
N GLU A 76 -2.12 28.07 15.39
CA GLU A 76 -0.81 27.47 15.16
C GLU A 76 0.14 28.43 14.41
N GLN A 77 -0.36 29.13 13.41
CA GLN A 77 0.39 30.17 12.71
C GLN A 77 0.75 31.33 13.64
N SER A 78 -0.19 31.80 14.44
CA SER A 78 0.04 32.89 15.39
C SER A 78 1.08 32.51 16.45
N ILE A 79 1.12 31.23 16.88
CA ILE A 79 2.16 30.72 17.78
C ILE A 79 3.52 30.78 17.10
N ALA A 80 3.62 30.32 15.85
CA ALA A 80 4.87 30.34 15.10
C ALA A 80 5.40 31.77 14.91
N ASP A 81 4.53 32.70 14.53
CA ASP A 81 4.86 34.11 14.35
C ASP A 81 5.32 34.75 15.67
N ALA A 82 4.63 34.48 16.76
CA ALA A 82 5.00 34.96 18.09
C ALA A 82 6.34 34.38 18.58
N GLN A 83 6.63 33.10 18.27
CA GLN A 83 7.91 32.48 18.60
C GLN A 83 9.07 33.10 17.81
N ILE A 84 8.89 33.39 16.53
CA ILE A 84 9.87 34.09 15.69
C ILE A 84 10.12 35.50 16.25
N ALA A 85 9.02 36.22 16.57
CA ALA A 85 9.12 37.55 17.15
C ALA A 85 9.83 37.53 18.52
N ALA A 86 9.58 36.52 19.37
CA ALA A 86 10.26 36.32 20.63
C ALA A 86 11.78 36.10 20.45
N GLN A 87 12.17 35.28 19.48
CA GLN A 87 13.59 35.05 19.16
C GLN A 87 14.29 36.32 18.66
N GLN A 88 13.61 37.10 17.83
CA GLN A 88 14.12 38.40 17.34
C GLN A 88 14.21 39.44 18.47
N ALA A 89 13.20 39.48 19.35
CA ALA A 89 13.20 40.39 20.48
C ALA A 89 14.24 40.02 21.55
N ALA A 90 14.56 38.73 21.73
CA ALA A 90 15.51 38.23 22.73
C ALA A 90 16.93 38.82 22.57
N VAL A 91 17.30 39.27 21.39
CA VAL A 91 18.62 39.90 21.12
C VAL A 91 18.71 41.26 21.77
N TRP A 92 17.57 41.93 22.00
CA TRP A 92 17.52 43.28 22.60
C TRP A 92 17.44 43.28 24.13
N GLY A 93 17.40 42.09 24.75
CA GLY A 93 17.24 41.95 26.20
C GLY A 93 15.82 42.26 26.69
N GLU A 94 15.67 42.40 27.99
CA GLU A 94 14.38 42.74 28.61
C GLU A 94 14.18 44.26 28.65
N PHE A 95 13.10 44.73 28.09
CA PHE A 95 12.71 46.14 28.09
C PHE A 95 11.22 46.33 28.29
N GLU A 96 10.83 47.48 28.84
CA GLU A 96 9.43 47.86 28.92
C GLU A 96 9.08 48.80 27.74
N PRO A 97 8.14 48.42 26.86
CA PRO A 97 7.76 49.25 25.71
C PRO A 97 7.34 50.67 26.11
N ALA A 98 6.71 50.80 27.30
CA ALA A 98 6.31 52.11 27.85
C ALA A 98 7.50 53.05 28.09
N ARG A 99 8.67 52.55 28.45
CA ARG A 99 9.89 53.38 28.63
C ARG A 99 10.43 53.85 27.28
N ILE A 100 10.38 53.02 26.26
CA ILE A 100 10.77 53.42 24.89
C ILE A 100 9.84 54.53 24.40
N GLN A 101 8.54 54.41 24.66
CA GLN A 101 7.56 55.43 24.28
C GLN A 101 7.80 56.74 25.06
N ALA A 102 8.09 56.68 26.35
CA ALA A 102 8.42 57.85 27.14
C ALA A 102 9.69 58.59 26.66
N LEU A 103 10.67 57.86 26.14
CA LEU A 103 11.85 58.43 25.49
C LEU A 103 11.50 59.16 24.19
N LYS A 104 10.61 58.57 23.38
CA LYS A 104 10.10 59.20 22.18
C LYS A 104 9.32 60.48 22.47
N ASP A 105 8.49 60.46 23.50
CA ASP A 105 7.72 61.63 23.94
C ASP A 105 8.63 62.77 24.47
N ALA A 106 9.81 62.40 25.00
CA ALA A 106 10.87 63.33 25.44
C ALA A 106 11.74 63.82 24.28
N GLY A 107 11.44 63.46 23.03
CA GLY A 107 12.14 63.95 21.81
C GLY A 107 13.34 63.10 21.40
N TYR A 108 13.53 61.92 21.99
CA TYR A 108 14.61 61.00 21.59
C TYR A 108 14.06 59.91 20.66
N THR A 109 14.75 59.66 19.55
CA THR A 109 14.43 58.59 18.62
C THR A 109 15.43 57.46 18.75
N LEU A 110 14.94 56.26 19.15
CA LEU A 110 15.75 55.05 19.23
C LEU A 110 15.68 54.31 17.90
N ARG A 111 16.86 54.07 17.29
CA ARG A 111 17.00 53.28 16.07
C ARG A 111 17.81 52.03 16.35
N PHE A 112 17.35 50.90 15.88
CA PHE A 112 17.88 49.58 16.13
C PHE A 112 18.66 49.08 14.95
N PHE A 113 19.92 48.65 15.17
CA PHE A 113 20.81 48.23 14.08
C PHE A 113 21.49 46.90 14.40
N SER A 114 21.84 46.17 13.33
CA SER A 114 22.76 45.03 13.40
C SER A 114 23.91 45.19 12.40
N CYS A 115 25.11 44.82 12.79
CA CYS A 115 26.26 44.74 11.92
C CYS A 115 27.12 43.51 12.20
N SER A 116 28.11 43.21 11.34
CA SER A 116 29.11 42.20 11.65
C SER A 116 29.91 42.63 12.91
N THR A 117 30.22 41.68 13.82
CA THR A 117 31.00 41.98 15.01
C THR A 117 32.35 42.64 14.71
N SER A 118 32.96 42.30 13.55
CA SER A 118 34.24 42.91 13.12
C SER A 118 34.11 44.35 12.61
N SER A 119 32.89 44.81 12.27
CA SER A 119 32.62 46.12 11.68
C SER A 119 32.04 47.11 12.68
N PHE A 120 31.72 46.67 13.90
CA PHE A 120 31.11 47.52 14.92
C PHE A 120 32.10 48.59 15.43
N GLN A 121 31.64 49.83 15.53
CA GLN A 121 32.37 50.97 16.14
C GLN A 121 31.57 51.53 17.31
N GLU A 122 32.24 51.79 18.44
CA GLU A 122 31.58 52.28 19.67
C GLU A 122 30.91 53.64 19.48
N GLU A 123 31.36 54.41 18.48
CA GLU A 123 30.78 55.72 18.13
C GLU A 123 29.38 55.63 17.49
N TRP A 124 28.98 54.44 16.97
CA TRP A 124 27.70 54.27 16.29
C TRP A 124 26.51 54.12 17.26
N GLY A 125 26.77 53.78 18.52
CA GLY A 125 25.71 53.64 19.49
C GLY A 125 26.02 52.66 20.61
N ILE A 126 25.02 52.37 21.44
CA ILE A 126 25.14 51.52 22.61
C ILE A 126 25.00 50.05 22.17
N LYS A 127 26.06 49.25 22.33
CA LYS A 127 26.02 47.79 22.10
C LYS A 127 25.09 47.15 23.15
N VAL A 128 24.10 46.39 22.65
CA VAL A 128 23.11 45.67 23.47
C VAL A 128 23.49 44.20 23.62
N SER A 129 23.78 43.52 22.50
CA SER A 129 24.15 42.10 22.54
C SER A 129 25.03 41.72 21.36
N GLU A 130 25.63 40.53 21.46
CA GLU A 130 26.37 39.88 20.38
C GLU A 130 25.92 38.44 20.26
N LYS A 131 25.46 38.05 19.05
CA LYS A 131 24.97 36.72 18.78
C LYS A 131 25.31 36.31 17.36
N GLU A 132 25.82 35.08 17.16
CA GLU A 132 26.12 34.48 15.87
C GLU A 132 27.01 35.36 14.95
N GLY A 133 28.02 36.06 15.52
CA GLY A 133 28.92 36.91 14.75
C GLY A 133 28.33 38.26 14.32
N LYS A 134 27.15 38.62 14.83
CA LYS A 134 26.51 39.92 14.65
C LYS A 134 26.44 40.67 15.97
N THR A 135 26.75 41.96 15.92
CA THR A 135 26.56 42.89 17.03
C THR A 135 25.26 43.66 16.83
N TYR A 136 24.43 43.67 17.85
CA TYR A 136 23.19 44.43 17.91
C TYR A 136 23.35 45.62 18.79
N PHE A 137 23.01 46.81 18.27
CA PHE A 137 23.21 48.06 18.98
C PHE A 137 22.08 49.04 18.74
N VAL A 138 21.92 50.00 19.64
CA VAL A 138 20.88 51.03 19.54
C VAL A 138 21.56 52.39 19.39
N ASN A 139 21.16 53.13 18.39
CA ASN A 139 21.52 54.50 18.18
C ASN A 139 20.44 55.42 18.80
N LEU A 140 20.86 56.38 19.59
CA LEU A 140 20.00 57.40 20.21
C LEU A 140 20.11 58.67 19.36
N ASP A 141 19.16 58.95 18.52
CA ASP A 141 19.10 60.18 17.70
C ASP A 141 18.36 61.25 18.50
N ASN A 142 19.08 62.34 18.81
CA ASN A 142 18.48 63.49 19.47
C ASN A 142 18.38 64.59 18.41
N SER A 143 17.20 65.17 18.23
CA SER A 143 16.95 66.26 17.28
C SER A 143 17.83 67.49 17.46
N ILE A 144 18.63 67.53 18.53
CA ILE A 144 19.52 68.65 18.92
C ILE A 144 21.00 68.40 18.57
N SER A 145 21.44 67.14 18.37
CA SER A 145 22.84 66.80 18.06
C SER A 145 22.97 66.09 16.69
N ARG A 146 22.96 66.83 15.63
CA ARG A 146 23.35 66.36 14.29
C ARG A 146 24.88 66.37 14.18
N ASN A 147 25.58 65.30 14.45
CA ASN A 147 26.98 65.11 14.07
C ASN A 147 27.45 63.64 14.16
N ILE A 148 26.68 62.75 13.62
CA ILE A 148 27.22 61.44 13.21
C ILE A 148 26.96 61.35 11.70
N ASP A 149 28.04 61.07 10.95
CA ASP A 149 27.95 60.87 9.51
C ASP A 149 27.17 59.58 9.21
N ASN A 150 25.84 59.72 9.07
CA ASN A 150 24.90 58.61 8.91
C ASN A 150 25.16 57.77 7.65
N SER A 151 26.04 58.21 6.74
CA SER A 151 26.36 57.53 5.51
C SER A 151 27.14 56.23 5.76
N GLU A 152 28.15 56.26 6.59
CA GLU A 152 28.97 55.08 6.91
C GLU A 152 28.26 54.06 7.79
N LEU A 153 27.33 54.50 8.65
CA LEU A 153 26.47 53.65 9.47
C LEU A 153 25.49 52.88 8.55
N LEU A 154 24.86 53.54 7.58
CA LEU A 154 23.87 52.93 6.69
C LEU A 154 24.50 51.97 5.66
N ASP A 155 25.79 52.17 5.33
CA ASP A 155 26.51 51.27 4.41
C ASP A 155 26.95 49.95 5.09
N LYS A 156 27.21 49.94 6.38
CA LYS A 156 27.81 48.81 7.12
C LYS A 156 26.86 48.14 8.14
N ALA A 157 25.77 48.80 8.47
CA ALA A 157 24.78 48.29 9.44
C ALA A 157 23.38 48.25 8.82
N THR A 158 22.64 47.20 9.16
CA THR A 158 21.26 47.04 8.71
C THR A 158 20.33 47.51 9.81
N GLU A 159 19.45 48.46 9.48
CA GLU A 159 18.41 48.90 10.43
C GLU A 159 17.35 47.80 10.58
N ILE A 160 17.01 47.51 11.83
CA ILE A 160 16.01 46.52 12.22
C ILE A 160 14.79 47.25 12.78
N PRO A 161 13.55 46.83 12.40
CA PRO A 161 12.37 47.45 12.97
C PRO A 161 12.36 47.31 14.49
N GLN A 162 11.89 48.34 15.16
CA GLN A 162 11.77 48.35 16.63
C GLN A 162 10.87 47.21 17.08
N PRO A 163 11.28 46.34 18.01
CA PRO A 163 10.40 45.31 18.55
C PRO A 163 9.27 45.96 19.36
N GLU A 164 8.03 45.51 19.12
CA GLU A 164 6.85 46.05 19.79
C GLU A 164 6.73 45.57 21.25
N LYS A 165 7.20 44.35 21.54
CA LYS A 165 7.15 43.72 22.87
C LYS A 165 8.50 43.12 23.23
N SER A 166 8.78 42.94 24.52
CA SER A 166 9.95 42.21 24.98
C SER A 166 9.83 40.71 24.72
N ALA A 167 10.96 39.99 24.75
CA ALA A 167 10.98 38.53 24.56
C ALA A 167 10.05 37.80 25.56
N THR A 168 10.06 38.24 26.82
CA THR A 168 9.21 37.66 27.88
C THR A 168 7.72 37.90 27.60
N GLN A 169 7.35 39.05 27.07
CA GLN A 169 5.97 39.35 26.72
C GLN A 169 5.50 38.49 25.51
N TYR A 170 6.34 38.32 24.48
CA TYR A 170 6.02 37.41 23.40
C TYR A 170 5.91 35.96 23.88
N MET A 171 6.75 35.53 24.83
CA MET A 171 6.62 34.19 25.41
C MET A 171 5.34 34.00 26.22
N GLN A 172 4.86 35.04 26.89
CA GLN A 172 3.55 35.04 27.55
C GLN A 172 2.39 34.96 26.53
N ASP A 173 2.48 35.69 25.41
CA ASP A 173 1.54 35.56 24.31
C ASP A 173 1.52 34.13 23.73
N VAL A 174 2.71 33.51 23.55
CA VAL A 174 2.83 32.11 23.11
C VAL A 174 2.14 31.16 24.09
N GLU A 175 2.31 31.34 25.40
CA GLU A 175 1.67 30.48 26.39
C GLU A 175 0.13 30.66 26.41
N HIS A 176 -0.33 31.87 26.25
CA HIS A 176 -1.76 32.16 26.10
C HIS A 176 -2.32 31.50 24.82
N LEU A 177 -1.63 31.64 23.69
CA LEU A 177 -2.03 31.02 22.41
C LEU A 177 -2.02 29.49 22.49
N LYS A 178 -1.07 28.87 23.20
CA LYS A 178 -1.08 27.41 23.47
C LYS A 178 -2.32 27.00 24.29
N GLY A 179 -2.74 27.81 25.23
CA GLY A 179 -4.00 27.60 25.95
C GLY A 179 -5.21 27.61 25.02
N LEU A 180 -5.25 28.57 24.07
CA LEU A 180 -6.30 28.64 23.06
C LEU A 180 -6.24 27.45 22.10
N LEU A 181 -5.05 27.00 21.71
CA LEU A 181 -4.85 25.81 20.88
C LEU A 181 -5.38 24.55 21.58
N ALA A 182 -5.08 24.39 22.87
CA ALA A 182 -5.60 23.27 23.67
C ALA A 182 -7.14 23.30 23.74
N ALA A 183 -7.75 24.49 23.91
CA ALA A 183 -9.18 24.64 23.90
C ALA A 183 -9.81 24.34 22.51
N ALA A 184 -9.15 24.75 21.42
CA ALA A 184 -9.57 24.44 20.06
C ALA A 184 -9.51 22.93 19.79
N ASN A 185 -8.44 22.26 20.19
CA ASN A 185 -8.32 20.80 20.07
C ASN A 185 -9.38 20.06 20.90
N ALA A 186 -9.66 20.48 22.12
CA ALA A 186 -10.74 19.90 22.94
C ALA A 186 -12.12 20.06 22.30
N ARG A 187 -12.37 21.20 21.61
CA ARG A 187 -13.63 21.40 20.85
C ARG A 187 -13.70 20.46 19.64
N ILE A 188 -12.60 20.23 18.94
CA ILE A 188 -12.53 19.28 17.83
C ILE A 188 -12.81 17.87 18.33
N GLU A 189 -12.15 17.41 19.41
CA GLU A 189 -12.39 16.10 20.00
C GLU A 189 -13.84 15.93 20.48
N ALA A 190 -14.40 16.92 21.14
CA ALA A 190 -15.81 16.88 21.58
C ALA A 190 -16.76 16.79 20.40
N TRP A 191 -16.48 17.51 19.30
CA TRP A 191 -17.28 17.45 18.09
C TRP A 191 -17.17 16.07 17.42
N GLN A 192 -15.97 15.48 17.35
CA GLN A 192 -15.74 14.13 16.83
C GLN A 192 -16.55 13.09 17.59
N LEU A 193 -16.42 13.07 18.91
CA LEU A 193 -17.16 12.14 19.78
C LEU A 193 -18.69 12.26 19.64
N ALA A 194 -19.19 13.47 19.41
CA ALA A 194 -20.62 13.71 19.30
C ALA A 194 -21.18 13.36 17.91
N ASN A 195 -20.37 13.41 16.85
CA ASN A 195 -20.87 13.36 15.47
C ASN A 195 -20.37 12.16 14.65
N ILE A 196 -19.32 11.44 15.09
CA ILE A 196 -18.72 10.37 14.28
C ILE A 196 -19.73 9.27 13.92
N ASP A 197 -20.51 8.82 14.89
CA ASP A 197 -21.51 7.76 14.67
C ASP A 197 -22.63 8.23 13.73
N LYS A 198 -23.05 9.49 13.86
CA LYS A 198 -24.08 10.10 12.99
C LYS A 198 -23.56 10.23 11.56
N LEU A 199 -22.35 10.75 11.38
CA LEU A 199 -21.73 10.89 10.06
C LEU A 199 -21.51 9.54 9.38
N GLN A 200 -21.14 8.50 10.13
CA GLN A 200 -21.03 7.14 9.59
C GLN A 200 -22.39 6.59 9.16
N ALA A 201 -23.46 6.84 9.92
CA ALA A 201 -24.80 6.44 9.54
C ALA A 201 -25.30 7.21 8.31
N GLU A 202 -25.10 8.53 8.26
CA GLU A 202 -25.44 9.38 7.11
C GLU A 202 -24.64 8.98 5.86
N LEU A 203 -23.36 8.67 5.99
CA LEU A 203 -22.54 8.17 4.88
C LEU A 203 -23.06 6.83 4.35
N LYS A 204 -23.50 5.94 5.25
CA LYS A 204 -24.11 4.67 4.84
C LYS A 204 -25.42 4.91 4.09
N GLU A 205 -26.26 5.81 4.56
CA GLU A 205 -27.54 6.19 3.92
C GLU A 205 -27.30 6.87 2.56
N ALA A 206 -26.32 7.78 2.47
CA ALA A 206 -25.95 8.42 1.22
C ALA A 206 -25.49 7.41 0.16
N ARG A 207 -24.67 6.42 0.54
CA ARG A 207 -24.26 5.34 -0.36
C ARG A 207 -25.44 4.48 -0.82
N GLN A 208 -26.34 4.15 0.07
CA GLN A 208 -27.55 3.39 -0.28
C GLN A 208 -28.45 4.17 -1.27
N ASN A 209 -28.54 5.49 -1.11
CA ASN A 209 -29.27 6.34 -2.04
C ASN A 209 -28.58 6.39 -3.42
N ILE A 210 -27.26 6.52 -3.45
CA ILE A 210 -26.49 6.47 -4.70
C ILE A 210 -26.69 5.12 -5.41
N ASP A 211 -26.62 4.01 -4.70
CA ASP A 211 -26.86 2.68 -5.27
C ASP A 211 -28.28 2.55 -5.82
N TRP A 212 -29.26 3.08 -5.10
CA TRP A 212 -30.65 3.13 -5.56
C TRP A 212 -30.80 3.92 -6.85
N GLN A 213 -30.24 5.12 -6.91
CA GLN A 213 -30.30 5.96 -8.11
C GLN A 213 -29.59 5.33 -9.30
N ARG A 214 -28.42 4.74 -9.09
CA ARG A 214 -27.68 4.02 -10.14
C ARG A 214 -28.49 2.86 -10.72
N VAL A 215 -29.16 2.07 -9.90
CA VAL A 215 -30.05 0.98 -10.35
C VAL A 215 -31.21 1.53 -11.13
N THR A 216 -31.87 2.58 -10.64
CA THR A 216 -33.02 3.20 -11.30
C THR A 216 -32.67 3.79 -12.67
N LEU A 217 -31.51 4.45 -12.77
CA LEU A 217 -31.01 5.02 -14.04
C LEU A 217 -30.50 3.93 -15.01
N SER A 218 -30.07 2.79 -14.49
CA SER A 218 -29.60 1.66 -15.30
C SER A 218 -30.73 0.81 -15.87
N THR A 219 -31.96 0.97 -15.37
CA THR A 219 -33.14 0.24 -15.81
C THR A 219 -33.64 0.75 -17.17
N ASP A 220 -33.88 -0.16 -18.12
CA ASP A 220 -34.42 0.18 -19.42
C ASP A 220 -35.94 0.29 -19.34
N LYS A 221 -36.47 1.42 -19.83
CA LYS A 221 -37.91 1.66 -19.91
C LYS A 221 -38.41 1.28 -21.29
N LEU A 222 -39.28 0.27 -21.34
CA LEU A 222 -39.90 -0.27 -22.58
C LEU A 222 -41.36 0.15 -22.64
N ALA A 223 -41.98 0.02 -23.84
CA ALA A 223 -43.41 0.29 -24.10
C ALA A 223 -43.84 1.66 -23.54
N GLU A 224 -43.18 2.73 -23.99
CA GLU A 224 -43.47 4.11 -23.59
C GLU A 224 -43.36 4.35 -22.06
N GLY A 225 -42.47 3.57 -21.38
CA GLY A 225 -42.25 3.68 -19.95
C GLY A 225 -43.19 2.83 -19.08
N SER A 226 -44.06 2.01 -19.68
CA SER A 226 -44.99 1.15 -18.94
C SER A 226 -44.31 -0.09 -18.34
N LEU A 227 -43.20 -0.54 -18.92
CA LEU A 227 -42.44 -1.70 -18.49
C LEU A 227 -40.99 -1.31 -18.16
N CYS A 228 -40.46 -1.87 -17.09
CA CYS A 228 -39.08 -1.72 -16.63
C CYS A 228 -38.34 -3.05 -16.80
N LEU A 229 -37.23 -3.03 -17.57
CA LEU A 229 -36.36 -4.17 -17.80
C LEU A 229 -35.01 -3.92 -17.14
N PHE A 230 -34.56 -4.85 -16.32
CA PHE A 230 -33.23 -4.82 -15.76
C PHE A 230 -32.69 -6.23 -15.51
N GLU A 231 -31.36 -6.34 -15.49
CA GLU A 231 -30.66 -7.59 -15.30
C GLU A 231 -29.94 -7.63 -13.98
N GLY A 232 -29.82 -8.82 -13.40
CA GLY A 232 -29.09 -9.03 -12.17
C GLY A 232 -28.52 -10.44 -12.07
N PHE A 233 -27.54 -10.61 -11.20
CA PHE A 233 -26.86 -11.87 -10.96
C PHE A 233 -27.06 -12.31 -9.51
N CYS A 234 -27.38 -13.59 -9.33
CA CYS A 234 -27.53 -14.21 -8.02
C CYS A 234 -26.58 -15.41 -7.89
N PRO A 235 -25.85 -15.55 -6.76
CA PRO A 235 -25.08 -16.76 -6.49
C PRO A 235 -26.00 -17.96 -6.29
N ILE A 236 -25.61 -19.15 -6.79
CA ILE A 236 -26.39 -20.40 -6.66
C ILE A 236 -26.69 -20.74 -5.20
N ASP A 237 -25.79 -20.42 -4.28
CA ASP A 237 -26.00 -20.65 -2.83
C ASP A 237 -27.16 -19.82 -2.27
N LYS A 238 -27.56 -18.73 -2.91
CA LYS A 238 -28.65 -17.83 -2.53
C LYS A 238 -29.90 -17.91 -3.45
N GLU A 239 -29.83 -18.69 -4.49
CA GLU A 239 -30.92 -18.92 -5.43
C GLU A 239 -32.25 -19.33 -4.78
N PRO A 240 -32.28 -20.29 -3.78
CA PRO A 240 -33.53 -20.67 -3.14
C PRO A 240 -34.23 -19.52 -2.42
N GLU A 241 -33.46 -18.60 -1.81
CA GLU A 241 -34.00 -17.41 -1.12
C GLU A 241 -34.64 -16.44 -2.12
N LEU A 242 -34.00 -16.24 -3.28
CA LEU A 242 -34.51 -15.39 -4.36
C LEU A 242 -35.76 -15.99 -4.99
N ASN A 243 -35.74 -17.28 -5.33
CA ASN A 243 -36.86 -17.95 -5.97
C ASN A 243 -38.10 -18.01 -5.06
N ALA A 244 -37.91 -18.13 -3.74
CA ALA A 244 -39.01 -18.04 -2.78
C ALA A 244 -39.67 -16.65 -2.78
N MET A 245 -38.88 -15.59 -2.89
CA MET A 245 -39.41 -14.23 -2.98
C MET A 245 -40.09 -13.99 -4.34
N LEU A 246 -39.50 -14.44 -5.44
CA LEU A 246 -40.04 -14.29 -6.79
C LEU A 246 -41.37 -15.06 -6.98
N ALA A 247 -41.53 -16.21 -6.34
CA ALA A 247 -42.78 -16.96 -6.33
C ALA A 247 -43.94 -16.23 -5.62
N ALA A 248 -43.60 -15.35 -4.67
CA ALA A 248 -44.58 -14.52 -3.97
C ALA A 248 -44.85 -13.18 -4.67
N ALA A 249 -43.93 -12.75 -5.54
CA ALA A 249 -44.05 -11.52 -6.34
C ALA A 249 -44.64 -11.88 -7.72
N GLU A 250 -45.70 -11.18 -8.12
CA GLU A 250 -46.32 -11.35 -9.46
C GLU A 250 -45.49 -10.64 -10.55
N VAL A 251 -44.21 -11.03 -10.73
CA VAL A 251 -43.26 -10.43 -11.64
C VAL A 251 -42.78 -11.47 -12.64
N TYR A 252 -42.71 -11.08 -13.90
CA TYR A 252 -42.10 -11.94 -14.92
C TYR A 252 -40.58 -11.87 -14.83
N TYR A 253 -39.95 -13.03 -14.78
CA TYR A 253 -38.49 -13.13 -14.82
C TYR A 253 -38.05 -14.31 -15.67
N GLU A 254 -36.88 -14.19 -16.26
CA GLU A 254 -36.21 -15.24 -17.01
C GLU A 254 -34.88 -15.57 -16.32
N GLU A 255 -34.66 -16.86 -16.06
CA GLU A 255 -33.42 -17.36 -15.48
C GLU A 255 -32.58 -17.99 -16.60
N THR A 256 -31.33 -17.56 -16.72
CA THR A 256 -30.37 -18.07 -17.69
C THR A 256 -29.00 -18.29 -17.05
N ASP A 257 -28.17 -19.13 -17.69
CA ASP A 257 -26.78 -19.24 -17.31
C ASP A 257 -25.98 -18.07 -17.92
N PRO A 258 -25.06 -17.45 -17.18
CA PRO A 258 -24.24 -16.35 -17.68
C PRO A 258 -23.44 -16.78 -18.91
N VAL A 259 -23.40 -15.94 -19.92
CA VAL A 259 -22.61 -16.13 -21.16
C VAL A 259 -21.26 -15.40 -21.00
N ALA A 260 -20.24 -15.78 -21.75
CA ALA A 260 -18.90 -15.19 -21.69
C ALA A 260 -18.86 -13.68 -22.00
N GLU A 261 -19.89 -13.17 -22.68
CA GLU A 261 -20.05 -11.75 -23.03
C GLU A 261 -20.68 -10.92 -21.89
N ASP A 262 -21.34 -11.59 -20.94
CA ASP A 262 -21.93 -10.92 -19.79
C ASP A 262 -20.83 -10.45 -18.83
N ALA A 263 -20.95 -9.24 -18.31
CA ALA A 263 -20.07 -8.71 -17.25
C ALA A 263 -20.44 -9.33 -15.89
N THR A 264 -20.40 -10.66 -15.80
CA THR A 264 -20.85 -11.44 -14.64
C THR A 264 -19.98 -11.12 -13.42
N PRO A 265 -20.55 -10.65 -12.31
CA PRO A 265 -19.82 -10.41 -11.09
C PRO A 265 -19.34 -11.72 -10.46
N ILE A 266 -18.23 -11.67 -9.72
CA ILE A 266 -17.65 -12.83 -9.06
C ILE A 266 -17.79 -12.74 -7.55
N LYS A 267 -18.11 -13.87 -6.93
CA LYS A 267 -18.05 -14.06 -5.48
C LYS A 267 -17.00 -15.12 -5.18
N LEU A 268 -15.96 -14.71 -4.46
CA LEU A 268 -14.90 -15.62 -4.05
C LEU A 268 -15.33 -16.41 -2.81
N HIS A 269 -15.08 -17.70 -2.85
CA HIS A 269 -15.24 -18.60 -1.70
C HIS A 269 -13.90 -19.19 -1.34
N ASN A 270 -13.15 -18.51 -0.46
CA ASN A 270 -11.81 -18.90 -0.04
C ASN A 270 -11.79 -19.34 1.42
N ASN A 271 -10.83 -20.22 1.75
CA ASN A 271 -10.56 -20.60 3.11
C ASN A 271 -10.03 -19.40 3.92
N ARG A 272 -10.04 -19.50 5.26
CA ARG A 272 -9.66 -18.40 6.15
C ARG A 272 -8.26 -17.85 5.88
N PHE A 273 -7.32 -18.71 5.49
CA PHE A 273 -5.95 -18.30 5.18
C PHE A 273 -5.88 -17.53 3.87
N ALA A 274 -6.43 -18.06 2.77
CA ALA A 274 -6.43 -17.41 1.47
C ALA A 274 -7.22 -16.09 1.50
N LYS A 275 -8.31 -16.02 2.29
CA LYS A 275 -9.13 -14.82 2.43
C LYS A 275 -8.32 -13.61 2.93
N LEU A 276 -7.31 -13.81 3.77
CA LEU A 276 -6.44 -12.72 4.22
C LEU A 276 -5.69 -12.08 3.03
N PHE A 277 -5.36 -12.85 2.01
CA PHE A 277 -4.58 -12.41 0.84
C PHE A 277 -5.45 -11.92 -0.33
N GLU A 278 -6.80 -11.96 -0.21
CA GLU A 278 -7.71 -11.42 -1.22
C GLU A 278 -7.47 -9.93 -1.50
N VAL A 279 -6.97 -9.19 -0.51
CA VAL A 279 -6.58 -7.78 -0.67
C VAL A 279 -5.57 -7.61 -1.80
N PHE A 280 -4.57 -8.50 -1.91
CA PHE A 280 -3.56 -8.43 -2.97
C PHE A 280 -4.14 -8.78 -4.34
N THR A 281 -5.03 -9.77 -4.40
CA THR A 281 -5.76 -10.08 -5.64
C THR A 281 -6.59 -8.88 -6.10
N GLY A 282 -7.29 -8.23 -5.18
CA GLY A 282 -8.07 -7.02 -5.47
C GLY A 282 -7.23 -5.81 -5.89
N MET A 283 -5.97 -5.72 -5.44
CA MET A 283 -5.05 -4.65 -5.87
C MET A 283 -4.66 -4.76 -7.35
N TYR A 284 -4.57 -5.97 -7.88
CA TYR A 284 -4.31 -6.18 -9.31
C TYR A 284 -5.58 -6.08 -10.14
N GLY A 285 -6.63 -6.75 -9.69
CA GLY A 285 -7.94 -6.83 -10.33
C GLY A 285 -8.59 -8.18 -10.06
N TRP A 286 -9.90 -8.20 -10.03
CA TRP A 286 -10.68 -9.42 -9.77
C TRP A 286 -10.72 -10.34 -10.98
N PRO A 287 -10.75 -11.68 -10.81
CA PRO A 287 -10.84 -12.60 -11.94
C PRO A 287 -12.13 -12.41 -12.72
N THR A 288 -12.10 -12.65 -14.02
CA THR A 288 -13.32 -12.69 -14.85
C THR A 288 -14.07 -13.99 -14.60
N TYR A 289 -15.37 -13.99 -14.86
CA TYR A 289 -16.18 -15.20 -14.74
C TYR A 289 -15.68 -16.28 -15.71
N GLY A 290 -15.32 -17.44 -15.19
CA GLY A 290 -14.69 -18.52 -15.95
C GLY A 290 -13.16 -18.58 -15.86
N GLU A 291 -12.50 -17.58 -15.30
CA GLU A 291 -11.08 -17.66 -14.89
C GLU A 291 -10.92 -18.47 -13.60
N PHE A 292 -9.68 -18.74 -13.23
CA PHE A 292 -9.37 -19.34 -11.94
C PHE A 292 -9.19 -18.27 -10.87
N ASP A 293 -9.44 -18.63 -9.64
CA ASP A 293 -9.11 -17.79 -8.49
C ASP A 293 -7.62 -17.94 -8.15
N PRO A 294 -6.79 -16.90 -8.34
CA PRO A 294 -5.36 -16.97 -8.06
C PRO A 294 -5.04 -16.96 -6.57
N THR A 295 -5.96 -16.50 -5.72
CA THR A 295 -5.72 -16.24 -4.29
C THR A 295 -5.22 -17.47 -3.51
N PRO A 296 -5.74 -18.70 -3.69
CA PRO A 296 -5.25 -19.87 -2.97
C PRO A 296 -3.80 -20.25 -3.30
N ILE A 297 -3.34 -19.93 -4.52
CA ILE A 297 -1.95 -20.14 -4.95
C ILE A 297 -1.08 -18.96 -4.53
N LEU A 298 -1.59 -17.74 -4.73
CA LEU A 298 -0.89 -16.50 -4.37
C LEU A 298 -0.52 -16.48 -2.87
N ALA A 299 -1.44 -16.86 -1.99
CA ALA A 299 -1.26 -16.72 -0.54
C ALA A 299 -0.01 -17.43 0.00
N PRO A 300 0.24 -18.73 -0.24
CA PRO A 300 1.43 -19.41 0.27
C PRO A 300 2.73 -18.91 -0.39
N PHE A 301 2.71 -18.61 -1.70
CA PHE A 301 3.91 -18.11 -2.39
C PHE A 301 4.25 -16.69 -1.97
N TYR A 302 3.25 -15.81 -1.82
CA TYR A 302 3.49 -14.47 -1.33
C TYR A 302 4.06 -14.47 0.09
N LEU A 303 3.52 -15.30 0.97
CA LEU A 303 4.04 -15.51 2.33
C LEU A 303 5.49 -15.95 2.30
N LEU A 304 5.83 -16.93 1.45
CA LEU A 304 7.18 -17.45 1.30
C LEU A 304 8.15 -16.40 0.75
N PHE A 305 7.73 -15.68 -0.30
CA PHE A 305 8.58 -14.64 -0.92
C PHE A 305 8.82 -13.47 0.03
N PHE A 306 7.78 -13.02 0.74
CA PHE A 306 7.90 -11.99 1.77
C PHE A 306 8.91 -12.42 2.86
N ALA A 307 8.75 -13.64 3.34
CA ALA A 307 9.60 -14.20 4.37
C ALA A 307 11.06 -14.33 3.92
N MET A 308 11.32 -14.72 2.66
CA MET A 308 12.67 -14.79 2.07
C MET A 308 13.29 -13.40 1.87
N CYS A 309 12.51 -12.42 1.41
CA CYS A 309 12.98 -11.03 1.26
C CYS A 309 13.34 -10.38 2.58
N MET A 310 12.56 -10.65 3.63
CA MET A 310 12.84 -10.13 4.98
C MET A 310 14.03 -10.86 5.61
N GLY A 311 14.09 -12.19 5.43
CA GLY A 311 15.20 -13.08 5.73
C GLY A 311 15.62 -13.20 7.20
N ASP A 312 14.97 -12.53 8.15
CA ASP A 312 15.42 -12.41 9.54
C ASP A 312 14.32 -12.81 10.53
N ALA A 313 14.60 -13.80 11.38
CA ALA A 313 13.65 -14.32 12.35
C ALA A 313 13.30 -13.32 13.47
N GLY A 314 14.24 -12.47 13.88
CA GLY A 314 14.01 -11.42 14.88
C GLY A 314 13.02 -10.37 14.39
N TYR A 315 13.15 -9.94 13.14
CA TYR A 315 12.21 -9.01 12.52
C TYR A 315 10.83 -9.64 12.31
N GLY A 316 10.79 -10.95 12.05
CA GLY A 316 9.54 -11.70 12.04
C GLY A 316 8.77 -11.62 13.36
N LEU A 317 9.45 -11.78 14.50
CA LEU A 317 8.82 -11.63 15.83
C LEU A 317 8.29 -10.21 16.07
N VAL A 318 9.01 -9.19 15.62
CA VAL A 318 8.55 -7.80 15.72
C VAL A 318 7.28 -7.59 14.90
N LEU A 319 7.20 -8.16 13.69
CA LEU A 319 6.00 -8.10 12.84
C LEU A 319 4.81 -8.84 13.48
N ILE A 320 5.04 -9.99 14.12
CA ILE A 320 3.98 -10.69 14.88
C ILE A 320 3.44 -9.79 15.98
N ALA A 321 4.32 -9.21 16.78
CA ALA A 321 3.92 -8.33 17.88
C ALA A 321 3.13 -7.11 17.37
N PHE A 322 3.62 -6.47 16.31
CA PHE A 322 2.94 -5.34 15.67
C PHE A 322 1.57 -5.72 15.10
N GLY A 323 1.49 -6.85 14.37
CA GLY A 323 0.24 -7.35 13.79
C GLY A 323 -0.81 -7.72 14.87
N LEU A 324 -0.38 -8.27 16.00
CA LEU A 324 -1.27 -8.55 17.13
C LEU A 324 -1.74 -7.26 17.81
N LEU A 325 -0.85 -6.28 18.02
CA LEU A 325 -1.20 -4.99 18.62
C LEU A 325 -2.24 -4.24 17.79
N THR A 326 -2.10 -4.24 16.46
CA THR A 326 -3.07 -3.64 15.54
C THR A 326 -4.38 -4.43 15.51
N HIS A 327 -4.33 -5.76 15.53
CA HIS A 327 -5.53 -6.59 15.57
C HIS A 327 -6.39 -6.35 16.83
N TYR A 328 -5.75 -6.25 18.01
CA TYR A 328 -6.45 -5.95 19.27
C TYR A 328 -6.76 -4.46 19.48
N LYS A 329 -6.62 -3.63 18.44
CA LYS A 329 -6.87 -2.16 18.49
C LYS A 329 -6.13 -1.41 19.60
N LYS A 330 -5.01 -1.95 20.09
CA LYS A 330 -4.15 -1.25 21.05
C LYS A 330 -3.33 -0.15 20.39
N VAL A 331 -3.08 -0.28 19.09
CA VAL A 331 -2.44 0.73 18.24
C VAL A 331 -3.41 1.00 17.08
N ASN A 332 -4.08 2.15 17.12
CA ASN A 332 -4.96 2.61 16.06
C ASN A 332 -4.15 3.46 15.07
N ILE A 333 -3.68 2.81 14.01
CA ILE A 333 -3.15 3.51 12.84
C ILE A 333 -4.15 3.23 11.72
N GLU A 334 -4.89 4.26 11.28
CA GLU A 334 -5.94 4.14 10.25
C GLU A 334 -5.47 3.39 9.00
N MET A 335 -4.21 3.60 8.60
CA MET A 335 -3.61 2.94 7.43
C MET A 335 -3.51 1.41 7.56
N PHE A 336 -3.44 0.87 8.77
CA PHE A 336 -3.32 -0.57 9.04
C PHE A 336 -4.60 -1.19 9.63
N GLU A 337 -5.71 -0.46 9.60
CA GLU A 337 -6.98 -0.99 10.10
C GLU A 337 -7.43 -2.20 9.26
N GLY A 338 -7.68 -3.32 9.91
CA GLY A 338 -8.01 -4.60 9.25
C GLY A 338 -6.83 -5.41 8.72
N LEU A 339 -5.61 -4.83 8.62
CA LEU A 339 -4.42 -5.54 8.11
C LEU A 339 -3.65 -6.32 9.20
N GLY A 340 -4.00 -6.15 10.46
CA GLY A 340 -3.32 -6.81 11.59
C GLY A 340 -3.11 -8.33 11.41
N PRO A 341 -4.15 -9.10 11.04
CA PRO A 341 -4.01 -10.55 10.83
C PRO A 341 -3.05 -10.92 9.70
N ILE A 342 -3.01 -10.15 8.61
CA ILE A 342 -2.06 -10.35 7.50
C ILE A 342 -0.63 -10.13 8.00
N ILE A 343 -0.37 -8.99 8.67
CA ILE A 343 0.96 -8.63 9.17
C ILE A 343 1.45 -9.70 10.17
N ALA A 344 0.60 -10.16 11.08
CA ALA A 344 0.95 -11.24 12.00
C ALA A 344 1.28 -12.54 11.26
N THR A 345 0.50 -12.90 10.24
CA THR A 345 0.74 -14.12 9.43
C THR A 345 2.06 -14.00 8.65
N LEU A 346 2.34 -12.84 8.05
CA LEU A 346 3.62 -12.57 7.38
C LEU A 346 4.79 -12.64 8.37
N GLY A 347 4.62 -12.12 9.58
CA GLY A 347 5.60 -12.24 10.66
C GLY A 347 5.90 -13.68 11.05
N VAL A 348 4.88 -14.54 11.16
CA VAL A 348 5.06 -15.98 11.44
C VAL A 348 5.87 -16.64 10.32
N GLY A 349 5.50 -16.42 9.06
CA GLY A 349 6.26 -16.92 7.91
C GLY A 349 7.71 -16.46 7.93
N THR A 350 7.94 -15.17 8.19
CA THR A 350 9.28 -14.58 8.28
C THR A 350 10.11 -15.20 9.41
N THR A 351 9.51 -15.42 10.57
CA THR A 351 10.21 -16.07 11.69
C THR A 351 10.65 -17.48 11.33
N ILE A 352 9.76 -18.27 10.73
CA ILE A 352 10.07 -19.65 10.34
C ILE A 352 11.17 -19.66 9.27
N VAL A 353 11.02 -18.92 8.18
CA VAL A 353 11.99 -18.87 7.08
C VAL A 353 13.32 -18.27 7.55
N GLY A 354 13.31 -17.21 8.36
CA GLY A 354 14.50 -16.61 8.93
C GLY A 354 15.33 -17.57 9.79
N LEU A 355 14.69 -18.49 10.52
CA LEU A 355 15.37 -19.57 11.23
C LEU A 355 16.08 -20.55 10.27
N PHE A 356 15.46 -20.89 9.13
CA PHE A 356 16.08 -21.71 8.10
C PHE A 356 17.20 -21.00 7.34
N LEU A 357 17.09 -19.68 7.15
CA LEU A 357 18.13 -18.85 6.54
C LEU A 357 19.26 -18.52 7.53
N GLY A 358 19.03 -18.73 8.83
CA GLY A 358 20.06 -18.63 9.85
C GLY A 358 20.41 -17.21 10.28
N THR A 359 19.44 -16.25 10.24
CA THR A 359 19.62 -14.86 10.67
C THR A 359 18.63 -14.46 11.75
N PHE A 360 19.12 -13.75 12.78
CA PHE A 360 18.33 -13.25 13.90
C PHE A 360 18.83 -11.85 14.31
N PHE A 361 18.07 -10.81 14.04
CA PHE A 361 18.47 -9.41 14.20
C PHE A 361 19.84 -9.11 13.54
N GLY A 362 20.06 -9.58 12.32
CA GLY A 362 21.30 -9.42 11.60
C GLY A 362 22.49 -10.22 12.14
N MET A 363 22.30 -11.07 13.14
CA MET A 363 23.31 -11.98 13.66
C MET A 363 23.21 -13.34 12.99
N PRO A 364 24.31 -13.95 12.51
CA PRO A 364 24.32 -15.30 11.97
C PRO A 364 24.11 -16.33 13.09
N LEU A 365 23.03 -17.12 13.02
CA LEU A 365 22.67 -18.13 14.03
C LEU A 365 23.69 -19.29 14.09
N LEU A 366 24.43 -19.54 13.02
CA LEU A 366 25.50 -20.55 12.99
C LEU A 366 26.61 -20.25 14.00
N GLU A 367 26.94 -18.99 14.21
CA GLU A 367 28.01 -18.53 15.13
C GLU A 367 27.49 -18.30 16.54
N ALA A 368 26.18 -18.29 16.74
CA ALA A 368 25.57 -18.01 18.03
C ALA A 368 25.73 -19.20 19.00
N SER A 369 26.36 -18.98 20.16
CA SER A 369 26.57 -19.99 21.19
C SER A 369 25.29 -20.44 21.92
N TRP A 370 24.26 -19.58 21.91
CA TRP A 370 22.97 -19.83 22.55
C TRP A 370 21.99 -20.65 21.68
N TYR A 371 22.29 -20.80 20.37
CA TYR A 371 21.42 -21.53 19.44
C TYR A 371 21.67 -23.04 19.51
N PRO A 372 20.63 -23.89 19.65
CA PRO A 372 20.78 -25.32 19.80
C PRO A 372 21.48 -25.97 18.60
N GLU A 373 22.48 -26.81 18.86
CA GLU A 373 23.24 -27.50 17.79
C GLU A 373 22.35 -28.39 16.91
N ALA A 374 21.34 -29.01 17.49
CA ALA A 374 20.38 -29.82 16.76
C ALA A 374 19.61 -29.03 15.66
N LEU A 375 19.43 -27.73 15.83
CA LEU A 375 18.75 -26.85 14.85
C LEU A 375 19.72 -26.25 13.84
N LYS A 376 21.01 -26.20 14.12
CA LYS A 376 22.03 -25.71 13.18
C LYS A 376 22.08 -26.51 11.87
N HIS A 377 21.73 -27.80 11.93
CA HIS A 377 21.67 -28.67 10.72
C HIS A 377 20.51 -28.32 9.79
N LEU A 378 19.49 -27.56 10.27
CA LEU A 378 18.36 -27.11 9.46
C LEU A 378 18.67 -25.82 8.69
N ILE A 379 19.75 -25.13 9.06
CA ILE A 379 20.14 -23.86 8.43
C ILE A 379 20.69 -24.15 7.02
N ILE A 380 20.09 -23.51 6.03
CA ILE A 380 20.50 -23.60 4.63
C ILE A 380 21.74 -22.73 4.45
N SER A 381 22.92 -23.37 4.50
CA SER A 381 24.23 -22.73 4.36
C SER A 381 25.14 -23.54 3.42
N GLY A 382 26.15 -22.88 2.89
CA GLY A 382 27.13 -23.50 2.00
C GLY A 382 26.93 -23.17 0.53
N ASN A 383 27.81 -23.78 -0.31
CA ASN A 383 27.81 -23.54 -1.74
C ASN A 383 27.34 -24.78 -2.51
N VAL A 384 26.39 -24.59 -3.40
CA VAL A 384 25.88 -25.59 -4.34
C VAL A 384 26.29 -25.16 -5.75
N MET A 385 27.10 -26.00 -6.44
CA MET A 385 27.63 -25.71 -7.80
C MET A 385 28.39 -24.37 -7.92
N GLY A 386 29.02 -23.90 -6.83
CA GLY A 386 29.75 -22.61 -6.82
C GLY A 386 28.90 -21.38 -6.52
N PHE A 387 27.62 -21.56 -6.27
CA PHE A 387 26.68 -20.50 -5.86
C PHE A 387 26.19 -20.71 -4.43
N ASP A 388 25.79 -19.63 -3.77
CA ASP A 388 25.20 -19.72 -2.44
C ASP A 388 23.93 -20.58 -2.46
N ALA A 389 23.80 -21.49 -1.47
CA ALA A 389 22.67 -22.41 -1.39
C ALA A 389 21.32 -21.68 -1.30
N GLN A 390 21.27 -20.53 -0.64
CA GLN A 390 20.05 -19.71 -0.52
C GLN A 390 19.66 -19.10 -1.87
N MET A 391 20.64 -18.70 -2.71
CA MET A 391 20.39 -18.21 -4.06
C MET A 391 19.83 -19.32 -4.96
N VAL A 392 20.43 -20.52 -4.89
CA VAL A 392 19.95 -21.69 -5.66
C VAL A 392 18.53 -22.06 -5.22
N LEU A 393 18.23 -21.99 -3.92
CA LEU A 393 16.89 -22.20 -3.40
C LEU A 393 15.89 -21.18 -3.96
N ALA A 394 16.23 -19.89 -3.96
CA ALA A 394 15.36 -18.83 -4.49
C ALA A 394 15.02 -19.04 -5.97
N ILE A 395 16.03 -19.39 -6.78
CA ILE A 395 15.86 -19.72 -8.21
C ILE A 395 14.98 -20.97 -8.34
N GLY A 396 15.23 -22.02 -7.56
CA GLY A 396 14.47 -23.26 -7.58
C GLY A 396 12.98 -23.05 -7.27
N ILE A 397 12.67 -22.27 -6.25
CA ILE A 397 11.28 -21.88 -5.91
C ILE A 397 10.67 -21.06 -7.05
N GLY A 398 11.44 -20.14 -7.66
CA GLY A 398 11.00 -19.35 -8.80
C GLY A 398 10.65 -20.20 -10.01
N VAL A 399 11.51 -21.14 -10.38
CA VAL A 399 11.26 -22.09 -11.46
C VAL A 399 10.00 -22.91 -11.19
N PHE A 400 9.84 -23.41 -9.96
CA PHE A 400 8.64 -24.15 -9.56
C PHE A 400 7.38 -23.30 -9.68
N HIS A 401 7.43 -22.04 -9.24
CA HIS A 401 6.29 -21.10 -9.30
C HIS A 401 5.87 -20.79 -10.74
N ILE A 402 6.85 -20.57 -11.64
CA ILE A 402 6.58 -20.36 -13.07
C ILE A 402 6.01 -21.63 -13.73
N CYS A 403 6.58 -22.80 -13.42
CA CYS A 403 6.05 -24.08 -13.92
C CYS A 403 4.59 -24.28 -13.49
N LEU A 404 4.29 -23.97 -12.23
CA LEU A 404 2.91 -24.02 -11.73
C LEU A 404 2.01 -23.05 -12.48
N ALA A 405 2.45 -21.81 -12.74
CA ALA A 405 1.72 -20.83 -13.53
C ALA A 405 1.39 -21.35 -14.94
N MET A 406 2.33 -21.96 -15.61
CA MET A 406 2.16 -22.53 -16.95
C MET A 406 1.14 -23.68 -16.95
N VAL A 407 1.19 -24.56 -15.94
CA VAL A 407 0.22 -25.67 -15.80
C VAL A 407 -1.19 -25.10 -15.56
N VAL A 408 -1.33 -24.11 -14.68
CA VAL A 408 -2.61 -23.44 -14.42
C VAL A 408 -3.15 -22.82 -15.69
N LYS A 409 -2.31 -22.11 -16.46
CA LYS A 409 -2.68 -21.56 -17.77
C LYS A 409 -3.23 -22.62 -18.71
N ALA A 410 -2.53 -23.75 -18.85
CA ALA A 410 -2.94 -24.83 -19.72
C ALA A 410 -4.28 -25.42 -19.30
N LEU A 411 -4.51 -25.63 -18.01
CA LEU A 411 -5.78 -26.13 -17.47
C LEU A 411 -6.94 -25.15 -17.71
N CYS A 412 -6.71 -23.87 -17.43
CA CYS A 412 -7.72 -22.83 -17.62
C CYS A 412 -8.06 -22.64 -19.09
N PHE A 413 -7.06 -22.62 -19.95
CA PHE A 413 -7.24 -22.49 -21.39
C PHE A 413 -8.00 -23.70 -21.97
N THR A 414 -7.67 -24.91 -21.51
CA THR A 414 -8.41 -26.13 -21.90
C THR A 414 -9.87 -26.09 -21.48
N LYS A 415 -10.15 -25.57 -20.27
CA LYS A 415 -11.54 -25.46 -19.78
C LYS A 415 -12.35 -24.42 -20.54
N ARG A 416 -11.71 -23.32 -20.99
CA ARG A 416 -12.38 -22.18 -21.64
C ARG A 416 -12.56 -22.38 -23.13
N PHE A 417 -11.56 -22.92 -23.83
CA PHE A 417 -11.52 -22.99 -25.30
C PHE A 417 -11.49 -24.42 -25.83
N GLY A 418 -11.38 -25.42 -24.96
CA GLY A 418 -11.28 -26.80 -25.36
C GLY A 418 -9.84 -27.29 -25.58
N PHE A 419 -9.67 -28.61 -25.59
CA PHE A 419 -8.36 -29.24 -25.66
C PHE A 419 -7.61 -29.00 -26.98
N ALA A 420 -8.32 -28.91 -28.09
CA ALA A 420 -7.72 -28.72 -29.42
C ALA A 420 -7.02 -27.36 -29.55
N GLU A 421 -7.62 -26.30 -29.02
CA GLU A 421 -7.01 -24.95 -28.99
C GLU A 421 -5.92 -24.80 -27.94
N ALA A 422 -5.99 -25.60 -26.88
CA ALA A 422 -5.00 -25.61 -25.80
C ALA A 422 -3.72 -26.39 -26.15
N LEU A 423 -3.66 -27.09 -27.28
CA LEU A 423 -2.59 -28.03 -27.62
C LEU A 423 -1.20 -27.35 -27.65
N SER A 424 -1.13 -26.14 -28.19
CA SER A 424 0.12 -25.34 -28.19
C SER A 424 0.58 -24.99 -26.77
N VAL A 425 -0.35 -24.62 -25.88
CA VAL A 425 -0.02 -24.30 -24.48
C VAL A 425 0.47 -25.55 -23.75
N TRP A 426 -0.16 -26.70 -23.97
CA TRP A 426 0.30 -27.98 -23.44
C TRP A 426 1.66 -28.40 -24.03
N GLY A 427 1.95 -28.05 -25.29
CA GLY A 427 3.27 -28.24 -25.88
C GLY A 427 4.36 -27.52 -25.10
N TRP A 428 4.14 -26.28 -24.68
CA TRP A 428 5.06 -25.53 -23.84
C TRP A 428 5.22 -26.12 -22.45
N VAL A 429 4.12 -26.54 -21.81
CA VAL A 429 4.17 -27.22 -20.50
C VAL A 429 4.97 -28.52 -20.61
N LEU A 430 4.73 -29.34 -21.63
CA LEU A 430 5.45 -30.60 -21.82
C LEU A 430 6.95 -30.35 -22.03
N LEU A 431 7.33 -29.34 -22.83
CA LEU A 431 8.71 -29.00 -23.11
C LEU A 431 9.47 -28.56 -21.84
N ILE A 432 8.90 -27.62 -21.09
CA ILE A 432 9.58 -26.98 -19.96
C ILE A 432 9.42 -27.82 -18.71
N VAL A 433 8.17 -28.08 -18.29
CA VAL A 433 7.90 -28.81 -17.04
C VAL A 433 8.28 -30.28 -17.20
N GLY A 434 7.91 -30.92 -18.32
CA GLY A 434 8.30 -32.30 -18.63
C GLY A 434 9.80 -32.48 -18.76
N GLY A 435 10.50 -31.54 -19.43
CA GLY A 435 11.96 -31.53 -19.52
C GLY A 435 12.64 -31.42 -18.15
N LEU A 436 12.18 -30.50 -17.30
CA LEU A 436 12.70 -30.34 -15.93
C LEU A 436 12.47 -31.59 -15.07
N ILE A 437 11.29 -32.19 -15.15
CA ILE A 437 10.97 -33.42 -14.41
C ILE A 437 11.92 -34.55 -14.85
N VAL A 438 12.13 -34.73 -16.15
CA VAL A 438 13.03 -35.79 -16.67
C VAL A 438 14.46 -35.54 -16.21
N LEU A 439 14.95 -34.30 -16.25
CA LEU A 439 16.29 -33.95 -15.74
C LEU A 439 16.40 -34.23 -14.23
N SER A 440 15.42 -33.86 -13.45
CA SER A 440 15.41 -34.08 -12.00
C SER A 440 15.36 -35.57 -11.66
N VAL A 441 14.50 -36.34 -12.33
CA VAL A 441 14.37 -37.78 -12.13
C VAL A 441 15.64 -38.51 -12.59
N SER A 442 16.23 -38.08 -13.71
CA SER A 442 17.51 -38.63 -14.20
C SER A 442 18.66 -38.42 -13.20
N ALA A 443 18.72 -37.24 -12.57
CA ALA A 443 19.71 -36.93 -11.54
C ALA A 443 19.49 -37.76 -10.26
N LEU A 444 18.24 -37.91 -9.83
CA LEU A 444 17.88 -38.67 -8.62
C LEU A 444 18.10 -40.18 -8.77
N LEU A 445 17.72 -40.75 -9.92
CA LEU A 445 17.83 -42.18 -10.21
C LEU A 445 19.14 -42.59 -10.88
N ASN A 446 20.07 -41.65 -11.11
CA ASN A 446 21.33 -41.86 -11.83
C ASN A 446 21.13 -42.63 -13.15
N LEU A 447 20.14 -42.21 -13.96
CA LEU A 447 19.82 -42.86 -15.22
C LEU A 447 20.99 -42.73 -16.23
N PRO A 448 21.22 -43.72 -17.10
CA PRO A 448 22.24 -43.62 -18.15
C PRO A 448 21.96 -42.39 -19.03
N SER A 449 22.99 -41.60 -19.33
CA SER A 449 22.88 -40.35 -20.11
C SER A 449 22.26 -40.58 -21.50
N GLN A 450 22.41 -41.77 -22.09
CA GLN A 450 21.78 -42.14 -23.35
C GLN A 450 20.28 -42.23 -23.25
N VAL A 451 19.72 -42.81 -22.18
CA VAL A 451 18.28 -42.93 -21.95
C VAL A 451 17.66 -41.55 -21.76
N THR A 452 18.29 -40.73 -20.91
CA THR A 452 17.86 -39.34 -20.67
C THR A 452 17.82 -38.53 -21.96
N LYS A 453 18.86 -38.65 -22.83
CA LYS A 453 18.91 -37.99 -24.13
C LYS A 453 17.72 -38.37 -25.02
N TRP A 454 17.41 -39.66 -25.16
CA TRP A 454 16.33 -40.11 -26.01
C TRP A 454 14.96 -39.65 -25.49
N ILE A 455 14.75 -39.66 -24.17
CA ILE A 455 13.51 -39.15 -23.57
C ILE A 455 13.36 -37.63 -23.83
N ILE A 456 14.43 -36.85 -23.67
CA ILE A 456 14.39 -35.40 -23.94
C ILE A 456 14.11 -35.12 -25.42
N ILE A 457 14.74 -35.87 -26.34
CA ILE A 457 14.51 -35.73 -27.78
C ILE A 457 13.04 -36.06 -28.12
N ALA A 458 12.47 -37.11 -27.53
CA ALA A 458 11.07 -37.48 -27.73
C ALA A 458 10.12 -36.36 -27.23
N ILE A 459 10.36 -35.86 -26.02
CA ILE A 459 9.59 -34.74 -25.49
C ILE A 459 9.71 -33.51 -26.38
N ALA A 460 10.90 -33.11 -26.77
CA ALA A 460 11.13 -31.97 -27.64
C ALA A 460 10.46 -32.12 -29.01
N SER A 461 10.48 -33.32 -29.58
CA SER A 461 9.82 -33.61 -30.88
C SER A 461 8.28 -33.46 -30.78
N VAL A 462 7.67 -34.05 -29.74
CA VAL A 462 6.21 -33.96 -29.52
C VAL A 462 5.81 -32.50 -29.21
N SER A 463 6.57 -31.82 -28.38
CA SER A 463 6.33 -30.42 -28.06
C SER A 463 6.48 -29.52 -29.29
N ALA A 464 7.49 -29.72 -30.11
CA ALA A 464 7.67 -28.97 -31.36
C ALA A 464 6.50 -29.16 -32.32
N LEU A 465 6.01 -30.41 -32.46
CA LEU A 465 4.80 -30.67 -33.24
C LEU A 465 3.59 -29.87 -32.72
N ALA A 466 3.35 -29.88 -31.41
CA ALA A 466 2.26 -29.14 -30.79
C ALA A 466 2.41 -27.61 -30.96
N ILE A 467 3.62 -27.07 -30.79
CA ILE A 467 3.87 -25.61 -30.84
C ILE A 467 3.85 -25.08 -32.26
N TYR A 468 4.48 -25.81 -33.23
CA TYR A 468 4.65 -25.28 -34.59
C TYR A 468 3.50 -25.65 -35.55
N ILE A 469 2.86 -26.80 -35.39
CA ILE A 469 1.78 -27.23 -36.28
C ILE A 469 0.41 -26.85 -35.70
N PHE A 470 0.20 -27.10 -34.41
CA PHE A 470 -1.10 -26.90 -33.75
C PHE A 470 -1.21 -25.56 -32.99
N ASN A 471 -0.45 -24.53 -33.41
CA ASN A 471 -0.50 -23.22 -32.76
C ASN A 471 -1.90 -22.58 -32.82
N LYS A 472 -2.52 -22.58 -34.04
CA LYS A 472 -3.91 -22.19 -34.22
C LYS A 472 -4.59 -23.18 -35.19
N PRO A 473 -5.56 -23.96 -34.70
CA PRO A 473 -6.33 -24.88 -35.56
C PRO A 473 -7.02 -24.11 -36.71
N GLY A 474 -6.91 -24.62 -37.95
CA GLY A 474 -7.55 -24.01 -39.13
C GLY A 474 -6.73 -22.93 -39.86
N ARG A 475 -5.53 -22.59 -39.42
CA ARG A 475 -4.63 -21.67 -40.12
C ARG A 475 -3.60 -22.43 -40.98
N ASN A 476 -3.10 -21.79 -42.05
CA ASN A 476 -2.07 -22.38 -42.91
C ASN A 476 -0.83 -22.82 -42.10
N PRO A 477 -0.33 -24.06 -42.28
CA PRO A 477 0.80 -24.60 -41.51
C PRO A 477 2.07 -23.75 -41.58
N LEU A 478 2.37 -23.16 -42.73
CA LEU A 478 3.53 -22.27 -42.91
C LEU A 478 3.45 -20.99 -42.05
N LEU A 479 2.25 -20.41 -41.94
CA LEU A 479 2.03 -19.25 -41.06
C LEU A 479 2.11 -19.64 -39.57
N ASN A 480 1.66 -20.85 -39.22
CA ASN A 480 1.77 -21.38 -37.86
C ASN A 480 3.24 -21.62 -37.47
N ILE A 481 4.09 -22.10 -38.38
CA ILE A 481 5.53 -22.26 -38.13
C ILE A 481 6.20 -20.91 -37.88
N GLY A 482 5.89 -19.88 -38.67
CA GLY A 482 6.40 -18.53 -38.47
C GLY A 482 5.96 -17.91 -37.13
N ALA A 483 4.69 -18.07 -36.78
CA ALA A 483 4.17 -17.64 -35.48
C ALA A 483 4.81 -18.41 -34.33
N GLY A 484 4.94 -19.74 -34.44
CA GLY A 484 5.57 -20.58 -33.43
C GLY A 484 7.06 -20.26 -33.19
N LEU A 485 7.81 -19.86 -34.23
CA LEU A 485 9.19 -19.39 -34.09
C LEU A 485 9.26 -18.08 -33.30
N TRP A 486 8.34 -17.14 -33.58
CA TRP A 486 8.24 -15.88 -32.83
C TRP A 486 7.84 -16.13 -31.38
N ASP A 487 6.88 -17.01 -31.13
CA ASP A 487 6.46 -17.42 -29.80
C ASP A 487 7.59 -18.10 -29.03
N THR A 488 8.42 -18.90 -29.71
CA THR A 488 9.61 -19.54 -29.11
C THR A 488 10.63 -18.53 -28.64
N TYR A 489 10.93 -17.53 -29.47
CA TYR A 489 11.84 -16.45 -29.09
C TYR A 489 11.32 -15.69 -27.87
N ASN A 490 10.05 -15.28 -27.90
CA ASN A 490 9.42 -14.54 -26.81
C ASN A 490 9.36 -15.36 -25.52
N MET A 491 9.04 -16.67 -25.63
CA MET A 491 8.98 -17.56 -24.46
C MET A 491 10.37 -17.78 -23.85
N ALA A 492 11.39 -18.02 -24.67
CA ALA A 492 12.75 -18.26 -24.18
C ALA A 492 13.32 -17.01 -23.48
N THR A 493 13.20 -15.84 -24.12
CA THR A 493 13.70 -14.58 -23.54
C THR A 493 12.88 -14.16 -22.31
N GLY A 494 11.57 -14.30 -22.36
CA GLY A 494 10.67 -14.00 -21.26
C GLY A 494 10.94 -14.89 -20.04
N LEU A 495 10.97 -16.21 -20.25
CA LEU A 495 11.20 -17.17 -19.17
C LEU A 495 12.57 -16.98 -18.48
N LEU A 496 13.60 -16.70 -19.26
CA LEU A 496 14.94 -16.42 -18.71
C LEU A 496 14.92 -15.16 -17.84
N GLY A 497 14.29 -14.09 -18.31
CA GLY A 497 14.11 -12.87 -17.53
C GLY A 497 13.26 -13.08 -16.27
N ASP A 498 12.17 -13.85 -16.40
CA ASP A 498 11.28 -14.16 -15.29
C ASP A 498 12.01 -14.98 -14.22
N VAL A 499 12.79 -16.02 -14.57
CA VAL A 499 13.58 -16.82 -13.63
C VAL A 499 14.66 -15.98 -12.93
N LEU A 500 15.38 -15.14 -13.67
CA LEU A 500 16.39 -14.25 -13.08
C LEU A 500 15.80 -13.25 -12.09
N SER A 501 14.54 -12.87 -12.26
CA SER A 501 13.85 -11.96 -11.32
C SER A 501 13.74 -12.54 -9.90
N TYR A 502 13.77 -13.86 -9.73
CA TYR A 502 13.72 -14.50 -8.41
C TYR A 502 15.03 -14.41 -7.61
N VAL A 503 16.17 -14.12 -8.25
CA VAL A 503 17.42 -13.84 -7.55
C VAL A 503 17.28 -12.65 -6.59
N ARG A 504 16.34 -11.75 -6.86
CA ARG A 504 16.03 -10.60 -6.01
C ARG A 504 15.58 -11.00 -4.60
N LEU A 505 14.87 -12.13 -4.44
CA LEU A 505 14.46 -12.63 -3.13
C LEU A 505 15.68 -12.88 -2.22
N TYR A 506 16.68 -13.55 -2.77
CA TYR A 506 17.96 -13.80 -2.09
C TYR A 506 18.72 -12.49 -1.83
N ALA A 507 18.86 -11.63 -2.85
CA ALA A 507 19.64 -10.41 -2.74
C ALA A 507 19.09 -9.45 -1.65
N LEU A 508 17.76 -9.35 -1.52
CA LEU A 508 17.13 -8.51 -0.51
C LEU A 508 17.28 -9.09 0.90
N GLY A 509 17.06 -10.40 1.07
CA GLY A 509 17.28 -11.06 2.35
C GLY A 509 18.73 -10.93 2.83
N LEU A 510 19.69 -11.15 1.92
CA LEU A 510 21.11 -10.96 2.20
C LEU A 510 21.43 -9.51 2.58
N ALA A 511 20.93 -8.53 1.81
CA ALA A 511 21.17 -7.11 2.08
C ALA A 511 20.62 -6.68 3.46
N GLY A 512 19.41 -7.12 3.83
CA GLY A 512 18.81 -6.86 5.14
C GLY A 512 19.64 -7.47 6.29
N GLY A 513 20.09 -8.70 6.14
CA GLY A 513 20.95 -9.37 7.11
C GLY A 513 22.30 -8.68 7.27
N MET A 514 22.96 -8.32 6.16
CA MET A 514 24.25 -7.59 6.18
C MET A 514 24.12 -6.21 6.81
N LEU A 515 23.06 -5.48 6.51
CA LEU A 515 22.80 -4.15 7.09
C LEU A 515 22.58 -4.25 8.61
N GLY A 516 21.78 -5.23 9.05
CA GLY A 516 21.58 -5.50 10.48
C GLY A 516 22.90 -5.85 11.20
N GLY A 517 23.72 -6.71 10.59
CA GLY A 517 25.05 -7.06 11.11
C GLY A 517 26.00 -5.87 11.17
N ALA A 518 25.98 -4.98 10.19
CA ALA A 518 26.77 -3.75 10.20
C ALA A 518 26.38 -2.83 11.38
N PHE A 519 25.10 -2.60 11.64
CA PHE A 519 24.63 -1.82 12.79
C PHE A 519 25.03 -2.48 14.11
N ASN A 520 24.93 -3.81 14.22
CA ASN A 520 25.42 -4.54 15.39
C ASN A 520 26.91 -4.32 15.63
N SER A 521 27.73 -4.43 14.57
CA SER A 521 29.19 -4.22 14.65
C SER A 521 29.54 -2.79 15.08
N ILE A 522 28.87 -1.77 14.52
CA ILE A 522 29.08 -0.37 14.90
C ILE A 522 28.69 -0.13 16.36
N ALA A 523 27.55 -0.67 16.79
CA ALA A 523 27.09 -0.55 18.17
C ALA A 523 28.09 -1.18 19.15
N LEU A 524 28.60 -2.38 18.86
CA LEU A 524 29.61 -3.05 19.67
C LEU A 524 30.95 -2.29 19.72
N MET A 525 31.37 -1.66 18.62
CA MET A 525 32.58 -0.80 18.62
C MET A 525 32.44 0.38 19.58
N VAL A 526 31.25 0.99 19.68
CA VAL A 526 31.01 2.11 20.60
C VAL A 526 30.96 1.65 22.04
N LEU A 527 30.51 0.42 22.31
CA LEU A 527 30.44 -0.11 23.68
C LEU A 527 31.82 -0.28 24.31
N GLY A 528 32.85 -0.71 23.53
CA GLY A 528 34.23 -0.90 24.03
C GLY A 528 34.36 -1.95 25.12
N GLU A 529 35.55 -2.11 25.69
CA GLU A 529 35.82 -3.14 26.72
C GLU A 529 35.38 -2.77 28.15
N ASN A 530 35.30 -1.46 28.49
CA ASN A 530 34.89 -1.00 29.81
C ASN A 530 33.76 0.04 29.74
N PRO A 531 32.50 -0.40 29.55
CA PRO A 531 31.39 0.50 29.32
C PRO A 531 30.94 1.21 30.63
N THR A 532 31.03 2.51 30.66
CA THR A 532 30.42 3.36 31.71
C THR A 532 29.12 3.97 31.24
N TRP A 533 29.19 5.11 30.54
CA TRP A 533 28.02 5.77 29.93
C TRP A 533 27.78 5.37 28.46
N GLN A 534 28.67 4.60 27.87
CA GLN A 534 28.64 4.16 26.47
C GLN A 534 27.45 3.24 26.15
N TRP A 535 26.77 2.71 27.17
CA TRP A 535 25.51 1.97 26.99
C TRP A 535 24.41 2.81 26.34
N LEU A 536 24.37 4.12 26.58
CA LEU A 536 23.36 4.99 26.01
C LEU A 536 23.52 5.12 24.48
N PRO A 537 24.69 5.54 23.94
CA PRO A 537 24.88 5.57 22.49
C PRO A 537 24.83 4.19 21.83
N PHE A 538 25.29 3.13 22.49
CA PHE A 538 25.14 1.76 22.02
C PHE A 538 23.67 1.41 21.76
N LEU A 539 22.82 1.59 22.75
CA LEU A 539 21.39 1.27 22.65
C LEU A 539 20.69 2.15 21.60
N LEU A 540 21.10 3.41 21.50
CA LEU A 540 20.53 4.37 20.54
C LEU A 540 20.88 3.97 19.10
N ILE A 541 22.15 3.59 18.83
CA ILE A 541 22.59 3.11 17.52
C ILE A 541 21.87 1.81 17.14
N LEU A 542 21.75 0.89 18.09
CA LEU A 542 21.11 -0.39 17.89
C LEU A 542 19.62 -0.24 17.59
N LEU A 543 18.91 0.58 18.39
CA LEU A 543 17.50 0.87 18.18
C LEU A 543 17.26 1.56 16.83
N PHE A 544 18.00 2.64 16.54
CA PHE A 544 17.88 3.38 15.30
C PHE A 544 18.20 2.50 14.09
N GLY A 545 19.30 1.73 14.14
CA GLY A 545 19.73 0.86 13.06
C GLY A 545 18.72 -0.24 12.75
N HIS A 546 18.20 -0.93 13.78
CA HIS A 546 17.20 -1.99 13.57
C HIS A 546 15.84 -1.43 13.13
N VAL A 547 15.38 -0.29 13.66
CA VAL A 547 14.15 0.35 13.20
C VAL A 547 14.26 0.73 11.72
N LEU A 548 15.37 1.36 11.33
CA LEU A 548 15.63 1.70 9.93
C LEU A 548 15.66 0.46 9.04
N ASN A 549 16.38 -0.59 9.47
CA ASN A 549 16.50 -1.83 8.70
C ASN A 549 15.17 -2.56 8.56
N ILE A 550 14.35 -2.64 9.62
CA ILE A 550 12.99 -3.21 9.55
C ILE A 550 12.14 -2.46 8.54
N LEU A 551 12.13 -1.13 8.58
CA LEU A 551 11.33 -0.30 7.66
C LEU A 551 11.75 -0.53 6.21
N MET A 552 13.06 -0.50 5.92
CA MET A 552 13.59 -0.71 4.57
C MET A 552 13.33 -2.14 4.06
N SER A 553 13.59 -3.13 4.92
CA SER A 553 13.38 -4.55 4.59
C SER A 553 11.90 -4.88 4.44
N ALA A 554 11.01 -4.35 5.29
CA ALA A 554 9.57 -4.56 5.18
C ALA A 554 8.99 -3.95 3.90
N LEU A 555 9.42 -2.74 3.54
CA LEU A 555 9.01 -2.10 2.29
C LEU A 555 9.46 -2.94 1.08
N GLY A 556 10.72 -3.38 1.06
CA GLY A 556 11.25 -4.26 0.02
C GLY A 556 10.52 -5.60 -0.04
N ALA A 557 10.31 -6.24 1.12
CA ALA A 557 9.60 -7.51 1.24
C ALA A 557 8.11 -7.40 0.87
N PHE A 558 7.50 -6.22 0.93
CA PHE A 558 6.14 -5.98 0.46
C PHE A 558 6.10 -5.82 -1.07
N VAL A 559 6.90 -4.92 -1.63
CA VAL A 559 6.82 -4.53 -3.04
C VAL A 559 7.33 -5.62 -3.99
N HIS A 560 8.45 -6.28 -3.66
CA HIS A 560 9.09 -7.19 -4.59
C HIS A 560 8.34 -8.52 -4.78
N PRO A 561 7.76 -9.17 -3.75
CA PRO A 561 6.86 -10.30 -3.93
C PRO A 561 5.59 -9.95 -4.72
N LEU A 562 5.01 -8.76 -4.52
CA LEU A 562 3.88 -8.31 -5.34
C LEU A 562 4.26 -8.25 -6.82
N ARG A 563 5.44 -7.70 -7.12
CA ARG A 563 5.93 -7.66 -8.50
C ARG A 563 6.10 -9.06 -9.09
N LEU A 564 6.74 -9.99 -8.36
CA LEU A 564 6.89 -11.38 -8.81
C LEU A 564 5.56 -12.07 -9.07
N THR A 565 4.54 -11.76 -8.27
CA THR A 565 3.19 -12.28 -8.48
C THR A 565 2.50 -11.62 -9.67
N PHE A 566 2.52 -10.30 -9.76
CA PHE A 566 1.75 -9.55 -10.75
C PHE A 566 2.37 -9.56 -12.15
N VAL A 567 3.70 -9.52 -12.24
CA VAL A 567 4.40 -9.47 -13.51
C VAL A 567 4.77 -10.87 -14.00
N GLU A 568 5.42 -11.67 -13.15
CA GLU A 568 5.94 -12.97 -13.58
C GLU A 568 4.87 -14.07 -13.52
N TYR A 569 4.12 -14.19 -12.40
CA TYR A 569 3.13 -15.27 -12.26
C TYR A 569 1.86 -15.02 -13.07
N PHE A 570 1.22 -13.84 -12.97
CA PHE A 570 -0.04 -13.58 -13.67
C PHE A 570 0.14 -13.57 -15.19
N LYS A 571 1.25 -13.03 -15.70
CA LYS A 571 1.60 -13.12 -17.12
C LYS A 571 1.71 -14.58 -17.60
N ASN A 572 2.41 -15.43 -16.84
CA ASN A 572 2.62 -16.82 -17.21
C ASN A 572 1.41 -17.71 -16.95
N SER A 573 0.50 -17.33 -16.05
CA SER A 573 -0.77 -18.01 -15.81
C SER A 573 -1.91 -17.55 -16.74
N GLY A 574 -1.72 -16.44 -17.49
CA GLY A 574 -2.73 -15.87 -18.36
C GLY A 574 -3.89 -15.25 -17.61
N TYR A 575 -3.66 -14.74 -16.42
CA TYR A 575 -4.66 -14.04 -15.61
C TYR A 575 -4.86 -12.61 -16.10
N GLU A 576 -6.09 -12.22 -16.39
CA GLU A 576 -6.42 -10.89 -16.93
C GLU A 576 -6.81 -9.89 -15.86
N GLY A 577 -7.55 -10.32 -14.84
CA GLY A 577 -7.91 -9.46 -13.71
C GLY A 577 -8.89 -8.32 -14.06
N LYS A 578 -9.82 -8.54 -14.99
CA LYS A 578 -10.79 -7.53 -15.46
C LYS A 578 -12.21 -7.74 -14.92
N GLY A 579 -12.38 -8.67 -13.98
CA GLY A 579 -13.67 -9.00 -13.41
C GLY A 579 -14.19 -7.95 -12.43
N GLN A 580 -15.48 -8.05 -12.12
CA GLN A 580 -16.16 -7.23 -11.13
C GLN A 580 -16.50 -8.07 -9.90
N ILE A 581 -16.32 -7.50 -8.70
CA ILE A 581 -16.72 -8.19 -7.49
C ILE A 581 -18.24 -8.14 -7.31
N TYR A 582 -18.80 -9.25 -6.82
CA TYR A 582 -20.20 -9.31 -6.46
C TYR A 582 -20.51 -8.38 -5.29
N GLN A 583 -21.33 -7.38 -5.55
CA GLN A 583 -21.86 -6.43 -4.58
C GLN A 583 -23.38 -6.52 -4.62
N PRO A 584 -24.01 -7.24 -3.67
CA PRO A 584 -25.46 -7.34 -3.67
C PRO A 584 -26.10 -5.99 -3.38
N PHE A 585 -27.21 -5.72 -4.07
CA PHE A 585 -28.06 -4.57 -3.81
C PHE A 585 -28.79 -4.77 -2.47
N LYS A 586 -28.30 -4.12 -1.41
CA LYS A 586 -28.77 -4.30 -0.04
C LYS A 586 -28.83 -2.99 0.76
N LYS A 587 -29.60 -3.01 1.85
CA LYS A 587 -29.61 -1.96 2.86
C LYS A 587 -28.29 -1.78 3.59
#